data_4644bd52e28f722bc677b6985ed63831
#
_entry.id   4644bd52e28f722bc677b6985ed63831
#
_cell.length_a   1.000
_cell.length_b   1.000
_cell.length_c   1.000
_cell.angle_alpha   90.00
_cell.angle_beta   90.00
_cell.angle_gamma   90.00
#
_symmetry.space_group_name_H-M   'P 1'
#
loop_
_entity.id
_entity.type
_entity.pdbx_description
1 polymer ?
#
loop_
_entity_poly.entity_id
_entity_poly.type
_entity_poly.pdbx_seq_one_letter_code
_entity_poly.pdbx_strand_id
1 'polypeptide(L)'
;MAMDKFRVSPLPNPPTQWDPQYMRQVIRVLEIYFNQLDSNTPNHAQKYTADAFVGGSFSGTDITADSVSTTLLEAHSANATYLTSSDVFTDFLRSYSHRNDEQISQTIMAGNVYANALYGDGRYISTPYNQIISNSDQTAASVATAYAVTYDTTDFPDGISVVSSSQITFAQPGIYIVSYSIQLKNTNNDLETVDIWLRQNGTDIANSNTRFAIPARKSTGDPSYLVAVTPIMVDITAANQYIQIMWRVSNTAVTIEQLPAVTASPGVTPAIPATPSVIVGVTFVSAQFPPITRVAPLPVFGFGQVGDISVVIR
;
A
#
# COMPACT_ATOMS: atom_id res chain seq x y z
N MET A 1 7.80 -14.07 -43.92
CA MET A 1 8.72 -14.83 -44.79
C MET A 1 7.90 -15.88 -45.51
N ALA A 2 7.84 -15.85 -46.85
CA ALA A 2 7.16 -16.90 -47.61
C ALA A 2 7.99 -18.17 -47.51
N MET A 3 7.35 -19.26 -47.08
CA MET A 3 7.99 -20.56 -47.03
C MET A 3 8.38 -21.02 -48.43
N ASP A 4 9.67 -21.34 -48.63
CA ASP A 4 10.09 -21.99 -49.84
C ASP A 4 9.33 -23.33 -49.97
N LYS A 5 8.67 -23.50 -51.13
CA LYS A 5 7.94 -24.72 -51.39
C LYS A 5 8.91 -25.90 -51.39
N PHE A 6 8.60 -26.88 -50.53
CA PHE A 6 9.30 -28.16 -50.52
C PHE A 6 9.33 -28.75 -51.94
N ARG A 7 10.49 -28.79 -52.59
CA ARG A 7 10.66 -29.38 -53.91
C ARG A 7 11.00 -30.83 -53.80
N VAL A 8 9.99 -31.66 -54.00
CA VAL A 8 10.15 -33.11 -54.08
C VAL A 8 10.88 -33.46 -55.38
N SER A 9 12.09 -34.02 -55.28
CA SER A 9 12.71 -34.69 -56.42
C SER A 9 11.94 -36.01 -56.68
N PRO A 10 11.43 -36.25 -57.93
CA PRO A 10 10.73 -37.50 -58.19
C PRO A 10 11.68 -38.69 -58.00
N LEU A 11 11.12 -39.76 -57.42
CA LEU A 11 11.85 -41.00 -57.34
C LEU A 11 12.15 -41.51 -58.77
N PRO A 12 13.34 -42.12 -58.99
CA PRO A 12 13.67 -42.64 -60.30
C PRO A 12 12.71 -43.77 -60.70
N ASN A 13 12.38 -43.88 -62.00
CA ASN A 13 11.49 -44.92 -62.50
C ASN A 13 12.09 -46.32 -62.26
N PRO A 14 11.28 -47.27 -61.76
CA PRO A 14 11.78 -48.61 -61.47
C PRO A 14 12.19 -49.31 -62.76
N PRO A 15 13.36 -49.96 -62.79
CA PRO A 15 13.80 -50.75 -63.95
C PRO A 15 13.00 -52.04 -64.04
N THR A 16 12.95 -52.63 -65.24
CA THR A 16 12.26 -53.91 -65.50
C THR A 16 12.99 -55.13 -64.92
N GLN A 17 14.26 -54.93 -64.55
CA GLN A 17 15.08 -55.96 -63.88
C GLN A 17 15.81 -55.30 -62.69
N TRP A 18 16.20 -56.16 -61.71
CA TRP A 18 16.93 -55.72 -60.53
C TRP A 18 18.24 -55.01 -60.94
N ASP A 19 18.38 -53.74 -60.52
CA ASP A 19 19.57 -52.91 -60.77
C ASP A 19 20.08 -52.32 -59.44
N PRO A 20 21.28 -52.66 -59.00
CA PRO A 20 21.89 -52.08 -57.81
C PRO A 20 22.11 -50.53 -57.93
N GLN A 21 22.24 -50.02 -59.13
CA GLN A 21 22.38 -48.58 -59.34
C GLN A 21 21.06 -47.81 -59.04
N TYR A 22 19.94 -48.45 -59.46
CA TYR A 22 18.63 -47.91 -59.11
C TYR A 22 18.42 -47.77 -57.59
N MET A 23 18.77 -48.80 -56.83
CA MET A 23 18.64 -48.76 -55.39
C MET A 23 19.53 -47.66 -54.77
N ARG A 24 20.74 -47.48 -55.27
CA ARG A 24 21.62 -46.39 -54.80
C ARG A 24 21.03 -44.98 -55.10
N GLN A 25 20.36 -44.82 -56.25
CA GLN A 25 19.69 -43.57 -56.62
C GLN A 25 18.47 -43.31 -55.70
N VAL A 26 17.67 -44.36 -55.42
CA VAL A 26 16.52 -44.26 -54.49
C VAL A 26 17.00 -43.89 -53.10
N ILE A 27 18.03 -44.57 -52.60
CA ILE A 27 18.60 -44.27 -51.27
C ILE A 27 19.10 -42.82 -51.22
N ARG A 28 19.82 -42.36 -52.23
CA ARG A 28 20.33 -41.02 -52.27
C ARG A 28 19.21 -39.94 -52.33
N VAL A 29 18.13 -40.22 -53.03
CA VAL A 29 16.96 -39.33 -53.05
C VAL A 29 16.28 -39.29 -51.68
N LEU A 30 16.15 -40.45 -51.05
CA LEU A 30 15.60 -40.57 -49.68
C LEU A 30 16.49 -39.85 -48.66
N GLU A 31 17.80 -40.02 -48.73
CA GLU A 31 18.76 -39.30 -47.86
C GLU A 31 18.64 -37.80 -48.00
N ILE A 32 18.54 -37.29 -49.24
CA ILE A 32 18.30 -35.88 -49.52
C ILE A 32 16.98 -35.43 -48.89
N TYR A 33 15.96 -36.29 -49.00
CA TYR A 33 14.62 -36.03 -48.45
C TYR A 33 14.64 -35.91 -46.95
N PHE A 34 15.27 -36.85 -46.28
CA PHE A 34 15.40 -36.87 -44.82
C PHE A 34 16.29 -35.73 -44.32
N ASN A 35 17.39 -35.43 -45.00
CA ASN A 35 18.26 -34.34 -44.65
C ASN A 35 17.56 -32.96 -44.82
N GLN A 36 16.67 -32.81 -45.85
CA GLN A 36 15.86 -31.61 -45.97
C GLN A 36 14.77 -31.49 -44.91
N LEU A 37 14.23 -32.61 -44.43
CA LEU A 37 13.30 -32.63 -43.29
C LEU A 37 13.99 -32.28 -41.98
N ASP A 38 15.26 -32.70 -41.83
CA ASP A 38 15.98 -32.54 -40.55
C ASP A 38 16.71 -31.20 -40.39
N SER A 39 17.12 -30.57 -41.49
CA SER A 39 18.09 -29.48 -41.41
C SER A 39 17.56 -28.04 -41.49
N ASN A 40 16.38 -27.74 -42.03
CA ASN A 40 15.99 -26.32 -42.24
C ASN A 40 14.52 -26.01 -42.48
N THR A 41 13.60 -26.94 -42.38
CA THR A 41 12.17 -26.62 -42.48
C THR A 41 11.55 -26.42 -41.10
N PRO A 42 10.87 -25.29 -40.87
CA PRO A 42 10.03 -25.20 -39.67
C PRO A 42 9.00 -26.33 -39.75
N ASN A 43 9.07 -27.23 -38.79
CA ASN A 43 8.13 -28.34 -38.69
C ASN A 43 6.76 -27.78 -38.34
N HIS A 44 5.84 -27.78 -39.32
CA HIS A 44 4.44 -27.40 -39.08
C HIS A 44 3.64 -28.68 -38.80
N ALA A 45 3.42 -28.96 -37.54
CA ALA A 45 2.47 -29.98 -37.13
C ALA A 45 1.32 -29.31 -36.35
N GLN A 46 0.13 -29.85 -36.48
CA GLN A 46 -1.02 -29.40 -35.67
C GLN A 46 -0.81 -29.76 -34.18
N LYS A 47 0.03 -30.76 -33.88
CA LYS A 47 0.38 -31.14 -32.53
C LYS A 47 1.80 -31.69 -32.48
N TYR A 48 2.62 -31.12 -31.58
CA TYR A 48 3.92 -31.68 -31.20
C TYR A 48 3.85 -32.27 -29.81
N THR A 49 4.41 -33.45 -29.65
CA THR A 49 4.65 -34.06 -28.33
C THR A 49 6.13 -34.39 -28.24
N ALA A 50 6.83 -33.79 -27.29
CA ALA A 50 8.25 -34.03 -27.04
C ALA A 50 8.52 -33.92 -25.53
N ASP A 51 9.53 -34.66 -25.06
CA ASP A 51 9.94 -34.61 -23.65
C ASP A 51 10.58 -33.26 -23.29
N ALA A 52 11.16 -32.57 -24.28
CA ALA A 52 11.70 -31.23 -24.11
C ALA A 52 11.73 -30.44 -25.44
N PHE A 53 11.50 -29.13 -25.38
CA PHE A 53 11.75 -28.17 -26.42
C PHE A 53 12.88 -27.23 -25.97
N VAL A 54 13.94 -27.14 -26.76
CA VAL A 54 15.05 -26.22 -26.53
C VAL A 54 15.18 -25.30 -27.74
N GLY A 55 15.01 -24.01 -27.54
CA GLY A 55 15.09 -23.04 -28.63
C GLY A 55 15.16 -21.60 -28.15
N GLY A 56 15.48 -20.66 -29.05
CA GLY A 56 15.57 -19.22 -28.78
C GLY A 56 14.22 -18.54 -28.62
N SER A 57 13.17 -19.06 -29.26
CA SER A 57 11.80 -18.56 -29.14
C SER A 57 10.78 -19.65 -29.42
N PHE A 58 9.66 -19.57 -28.73
CA PHE A 58 8.50 -20.41 -28.92
C PHE A 58 7.26 -19.53 -29.05
N SER A 59 6.44 -19.75 -30.07
CA SER A 59 5.21 -19.01 -30.31
C SER A 59 4.08 -19.96 -30.66
N GLY A 60 2.96 -19.84 -29.97
CA GLY A 60 1.77 -20.66 -30.20
C GLY A 60 0.53 -19.99 -29.62
N THR A 61 -0.67 -20.45 -30.04
CA THR A 61 -1.94 -19.99 -29.50
C THR A 61 -2.15 -20.54 -28.09
N ASP A 62 -1.83 -21.84 -27.90
CA ASP A 62 -1.93 -22.54 -26.63
C ASP A 62 -0.65 -23.29 -26.33
N ILE A 63 -0.13 -23.16 -25.14
CA ILE A 63 1.02 -23.90 -24.63
C ILE A 63 0.57 -24.66 -23.41
N THR A 64 0.68 -25.97 -23.43
CA THR A 64 0.45 -26.84 -22.28
C THR A 64 1.74 -27.56 -21.94
N ALA A 65 2.27 -27.33 -20.75
CA ALA A 65 3.52 -27.91 -20.27
C ALA A 65 3.48 -28.10 -18.75
N ASP A 66 4.20 -29.13 -18.25
CA ASP A 66 4.36 -29.35 -16.82
C ASP A 66 5.19 -28.22 -16.17
N SER A 67 6.14 -27.66 -16.92
CA SER A 67 6.92 -26.50 -16.49
C SER A 67 7.32 -25.62 -17.66
N VAL A 68 7.39 -24.31 -17.42
CA VAL A 68 7.94 -23.30 -18.33
C VAL A 68 9.00 -22.52 -17.56
N SER A 69 10.22 -22.47 -18.11
CA SER A 69 11.31 -21.65 -17.58
C SER A 69 11.76 -20.67 -18.65
N THR A 70 11.74 -19.37 -18.36
CA THR A 70 12.07 -18.31 -19.30
C THR A 70 12.63 -17.10 -18.57
N THR A 71 13.42 -16.28 -19.27
CA THR A 71 13.88 -14.98 -18.75
C THR A 71 12.80 -13.91 -18.86
N LEU A 72 11.90 -14.01 -19.84
CA LEU A 72 10.80 -13.08 -20.05
C LEU A 72 9.53 -13.88 -20.38
N LEU A 73 8.45 -13.60 -19.68
CA LEU A 73 7.10 -14.10 -20.00
C LEU A 73 6.17 -12.90 -20.19
N GLU A 74 5.64 -12.76 -21.41
CA GLU A 74 4.57 -11.82 -21.74
C GLU A 74 3.31 -12.61 -22.05
N ALA A 75 2.24 -12.40 -21.32
CA ALA A 75 0.98 -13.09 -21.52
C ALA A 75 -0.20 -12.21 -21.12
N HIS A 76 -1.32 -12.30 -21.84
CA HIS A 76 -2.58 -11.66 -21.43
C HIS A 76 -3.08 -12.25 -20.10
N SER A 77 -2.96 -13.56 -19.92
CA SER A 77 -3.20 -14.25 -18.67
C SER A 77 -2.27 -15.45 -18.51
N ALA A 78 -1.82 -15.69 -17.27
CA ALA A 78 -1.05 -16.88 -16.94
C ALA A 78 -1.70 -17.60 -15.75
N ASN A 79 -1.86 -18.93 -15.88
CA ASN A 79 -2.32 -19.80 -14.81
C ASN A 79 -1.31 -20.93 -14.65
N ALA A 80 -0.57 -20.94 -13.57
CA ALA A 80 0.54 -21.86 -13.36
C ALA A 80 0.62 -22.31 -11.91
N THR A 81 1.01 -23.56 -11.68
CA THR A 81 1.35 -24.07 -10.35
C THR A 81 2.69 -23.48 -9.89
N TYR A 82 3.66 -23.42 -10.81
CA TYR A 82 4.96 -22.80 -10.60
C TYR A 82 5.29 -21.92 -11.79
N LEU A 83 5.72 -20.70 -11.53
CA LEU A 83 6.18 -19.76 -12.54
C LEU A 83 7.56 -19.23 -12.13
N THR A 84 8.56 -19.51 -12.96
CA THR A 84 9.93 -19.01 -12.77
C THR A 84 10.31 -18.18 -13.99
N SER A 85 10.50 -16.89 -13.80
CA SER A 85 10.95 -15.98 -14.85
C SER A 85 11.66 -14.79 -14.19
N SER A 86 12.63 -14.18 -14.89
CA SER A 86 13.22 -12.91 -14.45
C SER A 86 12.18 -11.78 -14.49
N ASP A 87 11.34 -11.79 -15.54
CA ASP A 87 10.29 -10.80 -15.74
C ASP A 87 8.99 -11.48 -16.18
N VAL A 88 7.88 -11.08 -15.58
CA VAL A 88 6.53 -11.55 -15.95
C VAL A 88 5.69 -10.34 -16.29
N PHE A 89 5.26 -10.23 -17.53
CA PHE A 89 4.32 -9.22 -17.99
C PHE A 89 3.00 -9.91 -18.33
N THR A 90 1.95 -9.64 -17.58
CA THR A 90 0.62 -10.21 -17.79
C THR A 90 -0.45 -9.27 -17.26
N ASP A 91 -1.59 -9.18 -17.95
CA ASP A 91 -2.76 -8.44 -17.46
C ASP A 91 -3.41 -9.14 -16.26
N PHE A 92 -3.29 -10.45 -16.20
CA PHE A 92 -3.85 -11.25 -15.13
C PHE A 92 -3.01 -12.49 -14.81
N LEU A 93 -2.49 -12.57 -13.59
CA LEU A 93 -1.80 -13.75 -13.06
C LEU A 93 -2.65 -14.41 -11.98
N ARG A 94 -3.02 -15.67 -12.16
CA ARG A 94 -3.72 -16.48 -11.15
C ARG A 94 -2.87 -17.69 -10.78
N SER A 95 -2.52 -17.81 -9.50
CA SER A 95 -1.84 -18.98 -8.96
C SER A 95 -2.64 -19.58 -7.80
N TYR A 96 -2.76 -20.89 -7.77
CA TYR A 96 -3.49 -21.63 -6.72
C TYR A 96 -2.69 -21.80 -5.44
N SER A 97 -1.37 -21.87 -5.55
CA SER A 97 -0.49 -21.87 -4.38
C SER A 97 0.86 -21.26 -4.73
N HIS A 98 1.20 -20.18 -4.06
CA HIS A 98 2.58 -19.75 -3.95
C HIS A 98 3.14 -20.34 -2.66
N ARG A 99 3.82 -21.45 -2.77
CA ARG A 99 4.71 -21.87 -1.71
C ARG A 99 6.10 -21.40 -2.10
N ASN A 100 6.41 -20.18 -1.71
CA ASN A 100 7.75 -19.64 -1.77
C ASN A 100 8.33 -19.70 -0.37
N ASP A 101 9.24 -20.63 -0.14
CA ASP A 101 10.07 -20.61 1.06
C ASP A 101 10.97 -19.36 1.06
N GLU A 102 11.21 -18.73 -0.13
CA GLU A 102 11.84 -17.43 -0.29
C GLU A 102 11.33 -16.73 -1.55
N GLN A 103 10.32 -15.87 -1.44
CA GLN A 103 10.10 -14.85 -2.44
C GLN A 103 10.89 -13.61 -2.01
N ILE A 104 12.11 -13.49 -2.51
CA ILE A 104 12.84 -12.23 -2.47
C ILE A 104 12.32 -11.38 -3.64
N SER A 105 11.13 -10.87 -3.49
CA SER A 105 10.67 -9.75 -4.30
C SER A 105 11.24 -8.49 -3.66
N GLN A 106 12.25 -7.91 -4.26
CA GLN A 106 12.84 -6.67 -3.74
C GLN A 106 11.84 -5.52 -3.76
N THR A 107 10.83 -5.57 -4.64
CA THR A 107 9.80 -4.52 -4.72
C THR A 107 8.54 -5.08 -5.38
N ILE A 108 7.38 -4.90 -4.75
CA ILE A 108 6.07 -5.05 -5.38
C ILE A 108 5.59 -3.64 -5.69
N MET A 109 5.67 -3.23 -6.96
CA MET A 109 5.06 -1.98 -7.43
C MET A 109 3.64 -2.31 -7.89
N ALA A 110 2.67 -2.12 -7.03
CA ALA A 110 1.26 -2.32 -7.33
C ALA A 110 0.48 -1.07 -6.92
N GLY A 111 -0.48 -0.63 -7.73
CA GLY A 111 -1.41 0.43 -7.35
C GLY A 111 -2.26 0.03 -6.14
N ASN A 112 -2.63 -1.24 -6.07
CA ASN A 112 -3.36 -1.81 -4.93
C ASN A 112 -2.92 -3.26 -4.70
N VAL A 113 -2.73 -3.63 -3.43
CA VAL A 113 -2.54 -5.01 -2.99
C VAL A 113 -3.74 -5.42 -2.16
N TYR A 114 -4.56 -6.36 -2.67
CA TYR A 114 -5.68 -6.94 -1.94
C TYR A 114 -5.21 -8.25 -1.31
N ALA A 115 -5.06 -8.28 0.00
CA ALA A 115 -4.67 -9.47 0.74
C ALA A 115 -5.59 -9.67 1.95
N ASN A 116 -5.95 -10.91 2.24
CA ASN A 116 -6.70 -11.24 3.47
C ASN A 116 -5.83 -11.01 4.71
N ALA A 117 -4.51 -11.14 4.59
CA ALA A 117 -3.54 -10.82 5.62
C ALA A 117 -2.17 -10.53 4.98
N LEU A 118 -1.47 -9.54 5.53
CA LEU A 118 -0.07 -9.27 5.27
C LEU A 118 0.71 -9.66 6.53
N TYR A 119 1.59 -10.66 6.41
CA TYR A 119 2.45 -11.09 7.49
C TYR A 119 3.85 -10.50 7.31
N GLY A 120 4.32 -9.79 8.31
CA GLY A 120 5.65 -9.19 8.34
C GLY A 120 5.93 -8.60 9.71
N ASP A 121 7.14 -8.17 9.96
CA ASP A 121 7.54 -7.49 11.19
C ASP A 121 7.05 -6.03 11.28
N GLY A 122 6.30 -5.58 10.30
CA GLY A 122 5.72 -4.22 10.24
C GLY A 122 6.71 -3.12 9.91
N ARG A 123 8.00 -3.41 9.74
CA ARG A 123 9.04 -2.39 9.54
C ARG A 123 8.92 -1.63 8.22
N TYR A 124 8.16 -2.15 7.27
CA TYR A 124 8.04 -1.59 5.92
C TYR A 124 6.62 -1.12 5.57
N ILE A 125 5.68 -1.19 6.52
CA ILE A 125 4.35 -0.59 6.38
C ILE A 125 4.39 0.73 7.14
N SER A 126 4.76 1.80 6.45
CA SER A 126 4.66 3.15 7.01
C SER A 126 3.21 3.61 6.91
N THR A 127 2.60 3.86 8.05
CA THR A 127 1.30 4.56 8.14
C THR A 127 1.56 5.97 8.63
N PRO A 128 0.88 7.00 8.10
CA PRO A 128 1.08 8.37 8.54
C PRO A 128 0.86 8.54 10.05
N TYR A 129 1.80 9.20 10.72
CA TYR A 129 1.71 9.54 12.13
C TYR A 129 2.51 10.80 12.44
N ASN A 130 2.20 11.46 13.55
CA ASN A 130 2.99 12.58 14.07
C ASN A 130 2.73 12.77 15.57
N GLN A 131 3.72 13.27 16.29
CA GLN A 131 3.57 13.88 17.58
C GLN A 131 3.91 15.37 17.49
N ILE A 132 2.97 16.22 17.88
CA ILE A 132 3.02 17.65 17.75
C ILE A 132 2.94 18.27 19.13
N ILE A 133 3.79 19.22 19.42
CA ILE A 133 3.98 19.76 20.78
C ILE A 133 3.92 21.29 20.74
N SER A 134 3.42 21.87 21.83
CA SER A 134 3.60 23.28 22.16
C SER A 134 4.31 23.41 23.50
N ASN A 135 5.41 24.17 23.50
CA ASN A 135 6.17 24.51 24.72
C ASN A 135 5.93 25.97 25.13
N SER A 136 4.84 26.57 24.68
CA SER A 136 4.52 27.98 24.92
C SER A 136 3.16 28.13 25.56
N ASP A 137 3.00 29.09 26.44
CA ASP A 137 1.71 29.46 27.01
C ASP A 137 0.80 30.08 25.96
N GLN A 138 -0.49 29.78 26.05
CA GLN A 138 -1.50 30.34 25.15
C GLN A 138 -2.62 30.98 25.95
N THR A 139 -3.01 32.20 25.58
CA THR A 139 -4.01 32.99 26.28
C THR A 139 -5.17 33.34 25.37
N ALA A 140 -6.36 33.44 25.93
CA ALA A 140 -7.55 33.93 25.24
C ALA A 140 -7.75 35.40 25.57
N ALA A 141 -7.68 36.25 24.57
CA ALA A 141 -7.90 37.71 24.79
C ALA A 141 -9.38 38.07 25.01
N SER A 142 -10.33 37.19 24.63
CA SER A 142 -11.76 37.42 24.74
C SER A 142 -12.52 36.10 24.91
N VAL A 143 -13.53 36.11 25.77
CA VAL A 143 -14.46 34.98 25.96
C VAL A 143 -15.42 34.76 24.79
N ALA A 144 -15.57 35.77 23.93
CA ALA A 144 -16.44 35.74 22.77
C ALA A 144 -15.76 35.19 21.51
N THR A 145 -14.46 34.83 21.60
CA THR A 145 -13.66 34.41 20.45
C THR A 145 -13.17 33.02 20.63
N ALA A 146 -13.21 32.24 19.54
CA ALA A 146 -12.56 30.93 19.46
C ALA A 146 -11.13 31.11 18.93
N TYR A 147 -10.19 30.43 19.55
CA TYR A 147 -8.77 30.48 19.21
C TYR A 147 -8.32 29.12 18.70
N ALA A 148 -7.41 29.09 17.75
CA ALA A 148 -6.75 27.85 17.38
C ALA A 148 -5.59 27.57 18.34
N VAL A 149 -5.44 26.33 18.78
CA VAL A 149 -4.26 25.86 19.49
C VAL A 149 -3.06 25.97 18.57
N THR A 150 -1.94 26.47 19.10
CA THR A 150 -0.69 26.66 18.34
C THR A 150 0.38 25.68 18.78
N TYR A 151 1.28 25.35 17.88
CA TYR A 151 2.35 24.38 18.04
C TYR A 151 3.68 24.96 17.62
N ASP A 152 4.76 24.55 18.28
CA ASP A 152 6.13 24.99 17.99
C ASP A 152 7.09 23.86 17.65
N THR A 153 6.71 22.60 17.91
CA THR A 153 7.57 21.44 17.72
C THR A 153 6.80 20.28 17.08
N THR A 154 7.47 19.52 16.21
CA THR A 154 6.99 18.24 15.66
C THR A 154 8.07 17.19 15.82
N ASP A 155 7.76 16.05 16.46
CA ASP A 155 8.77 15.04 16.78
C ASP A 155 8.93 13.96 15.71
N PHE A 156 7.82 13.47 15.15
CA PHE A 156 7.80 12.32 14.24
C PHE A 156 6.95 12.59 13.00
N PRO A 157 7.37 13.53 12.11
CA PRO A 157 6.56 13.90 10.95
C PRO A 157 6.64 12.81 9.86
N ASP A 158 5.61 11.98 9.76
CA ASP A 158 5.43 11.05 8.65
C ASP A 158 4.04 11.25 8.01
N GLY A 159 3.99 11.87 6.84
CA GLY A 159 2.75 12.16 6.12
C GLY A 159 1.80 13.17 6.80
N ILE A 160 2.18 13.74 7.94
CA ILE A 160 1.43 14.75 8.69
C ILE A 160 2.36 15.89 9.07
N SER A 161 1.96 17.12 8.80
CA SER A 161 2.76 18.32 9.05
C SER A 161 1.94 19.41 9.74
N VAL A 162 2.62 20.39 10.33
CA VAL A 162 1.98 21.60 10.88
C VAL A 162 2.26 22.79 9.95
N VAL A 163 1.20 23.46 9.52
CA VAL A 163 1.26 24.64 8.69
C VAL A 163 0.66 25.82 9.47
N SER A 164 1.24 27.02 9.32
CA SER A 164 0.78 28.24 10.02
C SER A 164 0.63 28.05 11.53
N SER A 165 1.52 27.29 12.15
CA SER A 165 1.59 26.99 13.58
C SER A 165 0.35 26.35 14.21
N SER A 166 -0.76 26.14 13.49
CA SER A 166 -2.01 25.62 14.06
C SER A 166 -2.76 24.62 13.17
N GLN A 167 -2.38 24.51 11.90
CA GLN A 167 -3.03 23.62 10.93
C GLN A 167 -2.29 22.29 10.86
N ILE A 168 -2.89 21.23 11.37
CA ILE A 168 -2.39 19.87 11.23
C ILE A 168 -2.84 19.38 9.86
N THR A 169 -1.90 19.26 8.92
CA THR A 169 -2.15 18.98 7.50
C THR A 169 -1.78 17.57 7.16
N PHE A 170 -2.62 16.87 6.37
CA PHE A 170 -2.52 15.48 6.01
C PHE A 170 -2.10 15.31 4.56
N ALA A 171 -1.03 14.59 4.30
CA ALA A 171 -0.56 14.29 2.94
C ALA A 171 -1.46 13.29 2.20
N GLN A 172 -2.21 12.46 2.94
CA GLN A 172 -3.01 11.38 2.38
C GLN A 172 -4.43 11.39 2.95
N PRO A 173 -5.46 11.02 2.15
CA PRO A 173 -6.82 10.80 2.63
C PRO A 173 -6.89 9.54 3.50
N GLY A 174 -7.83 9.53 4.44
CA GLY A 174 -8.05 8.39 5.32
C GLY A 174 -8.75 8.77 6.61
N ILE A 175 -8.98 7.79 7.46
CA ILE A 175 -9.47 7.97 8.83
C ILE A 175 -8.26 8.08 9.77
N TYR A 176 -8.24 9.12 10.59
CA TYR A 176 -7.18 9.35 11.55
C TYR A 176 -7.74 9.47 12.97
N ILE A 177 -6.98 9.05 13.96
CA ILE A 177 -7.22 9.41 15.36
C ILE A 177 -6.34 10.62 15.69
N VAL A 178 -6.97 11.65 16.23
CA VAL A 178 -6.33 12.83 16.80
C VAL A 178 -6.55 12.78 18.28
N SER A 179 -5.49 12.58 19.06
CA SER A 179 -5.54 12.58 20.51
C SER A 179 -4.78 13.78 21.02
N TYR A 180 -5.40 14.57 21.89
CA TYR A 180 -4.72 15.71 22.47
C TYR A 180 -4.65 15.61 24.00
N SER A 181 -3.61 16.23 24.56
CA SER A 181 -3.43 16.50 25.98
C SER A 181 -3.08 17.97 26.11
N ILE A 182 -3.95 18.75 26.75
CA ILE A 182 -3.83 20.20 26.90
C ILE A 182 -3.80 20.55 28.39
N GLN A 183 -2.74 21.23 28.84
CA GLN A 183 -2.59 21.68 30.21
C GLN A 183 -3.37 22.98 30.40
N LEU A 184 -4.48 22.93 31.15
CA LEU A 184 -5.33 24.09 31.44
C LEU A 184 -5.04 24.60 32.84
N LYS A 185 -4.96 25.93 33.01
CA LYS A 185 -4.76 26.62 34.28
C LYS A 185 -5.86 27.64 34.50
N ASN A 186 -6.41 27.68 35.69
CA ASN A 186 -7.39 28.66 36.12
C ASN A 186 -6.84 29.51 37.29
N THR A 187 -6.76 30.82 37.08
CA THR A 187 -6.33 31.78 38.10
C THR A 187 -7.51 32.55 38.67
N ASN A 188 -8.77 32.26 38.30
CA ASN A 188 -9.96 32.87 38.84
C ASN A 188 -10.41 32.22 40.17
N ASN A 189 -11.20 32.95 40.97
CA ASN A 189 -11.81 32.46 42.21
C ASN A 189 -13.05 31.58 41.99
N ASP A 190 -13.51 31.49 40.73
CA ASP A 190 -14.71 30.73 40.35
C ASP A 190 -14.33 29.55 39.46
N LEU A 191 -15.23 28.56 39.44
CA LEU A 191 -15.13 27.46 38.48
C LEU A 191 -15.34 28.02 37.07
N GLU A 192 -14.40 27.71 36.17
CA GLU A 192 -14.42 28.17 34.80
C GLU A 192 -14.53 26.97 33.82
N THR A 193 -14.97 27.24 32.63
CA THR A 193 -15.11 26.20 31.59
C THR A 193 -14.30 26.52 30.35
N VAL A 194 -13.83 25.46 29.71
CA VAL A 194 -13.19 25.51 28.38
C VAL A 194 -13.94 24.56 27.46
N ASP A 195 -14.34 25.08 26.31
CA ASP A 195 -14.84 24.29 25.19
C ASP A 195 -13.69 24.01 24.24
N ILE A 196 -13.49 22.76 23.83
CA ILE A 196 -12.47 22.32 22.88
C ILE A 196 -13.12 21.46 21.80
N TRP A 197 -12.90 21.83 20.53
CA TRP A 197 -13.45 21.12 19.38
C TRP A 197 -12.49 21.11 18.20
N LEU A 198 -12.85 20.37 17.16
CA LEU A 198 -12.09 20.30 15.92
C LEU A 198 -12.73 21.15 14.82
N ARG A 199 -11.89 21.77 14.02
CA ARG A 199 -12.24 22.52 12.80
C ARG A 199 -11.47 21.93 11.64
N GLN A 200 -12.16 21.59 10.56
CA GLN A 200 -11.56 21.05 9.34
C GLN A 200 -11.73 22.03 8.19
N ASN A 201 -10.64 22.38 7.54
CA ASN A 201 -10.63 23.33 6.40
C ASN A 201 -11.46 24.59 6.65
N GLY A 202 -11.38 25.14 7.87
CA GLY A 202 -12.08 26.35 8.27
C GLY A 202 -13.53 26.16 8.77
N THR A 203 -14.08 24.93 8.72
CA THR A 203 -15.44 24.60 9.17
C THR A 203 -15.42 23.76 10.44
N ASP A 204 -16.20 24.11 11.45
CA ASP A 204 -16.29 23.38 12.71
C ASP A 204 -16.92 22.00 12.49
N ILE A 205 -16.28 20.95 13.01
CA ILE A 205 -16.79 19.58 12.92
C ILE A 205 -17.91 19.42 13.95
N ALA A 206 -19.10 19.06 13.46
CA ALA A 206 -20.25 18.79 14.34
C ALA A 206 -19.95 17.66 15.33
N ASN A 207 -20.42 17.79 16.57
CA ASN A 207 -20.27 16.80 17.65
C ASN A 207 -18.80 16.54 18.09
N SER A 208 -17.85 17.39 17.74
CA SER A 208 -16.46 17.28 18.20
C SER A 208 -16.16 18.09 19.47
N ASN A 209 -17.11 18.90 19.95
CA ASN A 209 -16.90 19.73 21.14
C ASN A 209 -16.96 18.90 22.43
N THR A 210 -15.95 19.16 23.29
CA THR A 210 -15.91 18.65 24.66
C THR A 210 -15.73 19.82 25.61
N ARG A 211 -16.56 19.90 26.66
CA ARG A 211 -16.47 20.92 27.69
C ARG A 211 -15.76 20.40 28.93
N PHE A 212 -14.73 21.11 29.33
CA PHE A 212 -13.98 20.83 30.56
C PHE A 212 -14.28 21.92 31.60
N ALA A 213 -14.52 21.50 32.83
CA ALA A 213 -14.73 22.39 33.98
C ALA A 213 -13.48 22.41 34.85
N ILE A 214 -12.87 23.57 35.02
CA ILE A 214 -11.64 23.77 35.79
C ILE A 214 -12.01 24.39 37.14
N PRO A 215 -11.69 23.75 38.27
CA PRO A 215 -11.99 24.30 39.58
C PRO A 215 -11.45 25.71 39.81
N ALA A 216 -12.06 26.44 40.70
CA ALA A 216 -11.53 27.72 41.18
C ALA A 216 -10.11 27.57 41.73
N ARG A 217 -9.29 28.59 41.64
CA ARG A 217 -7.98 28.61 42.29
C ARG A 217 -8.13 28.44 43.80
N LYS A 218 -7.20 27.82 44.47
CA LYS A 218 -7.20 27.64 45.91
C LYS A 218 -6.94 28.94 46.66
N SER A 219 -5.99 29.74 46.17
CA SER A 219 -5.64 31.05 46.73
C SER A 219 -4.90 31.88 45.70
N THR A 220 -4.64 33.16 46.01
CA THR A 220 -3.76 34.02 45.19
C THR A 220 -2.36 33.39 45.14
N GLY A 221 -1.90 33.06 43.93
CA GLY A 221 -0.61 32.38 43.73
C GLY A 221 -0.68 30.85 43.69
N ASP A 222 -1.84 30.22 43.99
CA ASP A 222 -2.06 28.79 43.93
C ASP A 222 -3.20 28.46 42.91
N PRO A 223 -2.93 28.49 41.62
CA PRO A 223 -3.92 28.26 40.58
C PRO A 223 -4.37 26.80 40.52
N SER A 224 -5.54 26.55 39.95
CA SER A 224 -5.99 25.19 39.65
C SER A 224 -5.57 24.76 38.25
N TYR A 225 -5.26 23.49 38.13
CA TYR A 225 -4.87 22.86 36.88
C TYR A 225 -5.82 21.72 36.52
N LEU A 226 -6.01 21.54 35.17
CA LEU A 226 -6.73 20.40 34.61
C LEU A 226 -6.03 19.99 33.32
N VAL A 227 -5.87 18.71 33.11
CA VAL A 227 -5.42 18.19 31.80
C VAL A 227 -6.63 17.74 31.01
N ALA A 228 -6.87 18.42 29.90
CA ALA A 228 -7.92 18.06 28.95
C ALA A 228 -7.39 17.01 27.97
N VAL A 229 -7.94 15.81 27.98
CA VAL A 229 -7.53 14.69 27.09
C VAL A 229 -8.76 14.14 26.39
N THR A 230 -8.67 14.05 25.05
CA THR A 230 -9.73 13.41 24.26
C THR A 230 -9.16 12.85 22.96
N PRO A 231 -9.42 11.59 22.60
CA PRO A 231 -9.20 11.05 21.27
C PRO A 231 -10.44 11.29 20.41
N ILE A 232 -10.26 11.76 19.17
CA ILE A 232 -11.34 11.99 18.21
C ILE A 232 -10.94 11.40 16.88
N MET A 233 -11.84 10.65 16.22
CA MET A 233 -11.66 10.21 14.85
C MET A 233 -12.05 11.31 13.88
N VAL A 234 -11.22 11.52 12.86
CA VAL A 234 -11.46 12.48 11.80
C VAL A 234 -11.37 11.81 10.44
N ASP A 235 -12.22 12.27 9.53
CA ASP A 235 -12.27 11.81 8.16
C ASP A 235 -11.61 12.84 7.24
N ILE A 236 -10.47 12.48 6.66
CA ILE A 236 -9.72 13.27 5.69
C ILE A 236 -10.03 12.74 4.30
N THR A 237 -10.86 13.43 3.54
CA THR A 237 -11.37 12.97 2.24
C THR A 237 -10.45 13.27 1.06
N ALA A 238 -9.48 14.17 1.21
CA ALA A 238 -8.52 14.53 0.18
C ALA A 238 -7.16 14.90 0.77
N ALA A 239 -6.11 14.73 -0.01
CA ALA A 239 -4.76 15.18 0.35
C ALA A 239 -4.73 16.70 0.60
N ASN A 240 -3.84 17.12 1.49
CA ASN A 240 -3.61 18.51 1.91
C ASN A 240 -4.80 19.18 2.63
N GLN A 241 -5.80 18.42 3.05
CA GLN A 241 -6.77 18.92 4.02
C GLN A 241 -6.09 19.07 5.39
N TYR A 242 -6.62 19.96 6.22
CA TYR A 242 -6.09 20.20 7.55
C TYR A 242 -7.19 20.23 8.60
N ILE A 243 -6.80 19.95 9.83
CA ILE A 243 -7.61 20.21 11.03
C ILE A 243 -6.91 21.21 11.93
N GLN A 244 -7.71 21.88 12.76
CA GLN A 244 -7.26 22.72 13.88
C GLN A 244 -8.00 22.28 15.14
N ILE A 245 -7.30 22.24 16.27
CA ILE A 245 -7.92 22.16 17.58
C ILE A 245 -8.30 23.57 17.98
N MET A 246 -9.58 23.82 18.15
CA MET A 246 -10.12 25.11 18.56
C MET A 246 -10.46 25.09 20.04
N TRP A 247 -10.27 26.22 20.70
CA TRP A 247 -10.65 26.35 22.10
C TRP A 247 -11.27 27.70 22.39
N ARG A 248 -12.14 27.73 23.41
CA ARG A 248 -12.80 28.94 23.93
C ARG A 248 -12.95 28.81 25.44
N VAL A 249 -12.79 29.89 26.16
CA VAL A 249 -12.88 29.98 27.62
C VAL A 249 -14.13 30.74 28.06
N SER A 250 -14.65 30.41 29.24
CA SER A 250 -15.67 31.23 29.93
C SER A 250 -15.08 32.48 30.59
N ASN A 251 -13.78 32.46 30.89
CA ASN A 251 -13.07 33.56 31.53
C ASN A 251 -11.63 33.64 31.01
N THR A 252 -11.11 34.84 30.75
CA THR A 252 -9.74 35.08 30.26
C THR A 252 -8.65 34.74 31.29
N ALA A 253 -9.02 34.50 32.55
CA ALA A 253 -8.12 33.97 33.59
C ALA A 253 -7.77 32.51 33.39
N VAL A 254 -8.38 31.85 32.39
CA VAL A 254 -8.02 30.49 31.99
C VAL A 254 -7.03 30.54 30.83
N THR A 255 -5.94 29.80 30.98
CA THR A 255 -4.84 29.72 29.99
C THR A 255 -4.49 28.28 29.68
N ILE A 256 -3.86 28.04 28.53
CA ILE A 256 -3.10 26.83 28.25
C ILE A 256 -1.67 27.12 28.70
N GLU A 257 -1.08 26.27 29.56
CA GLU A 257 0.17 26.60 30.24
C GLU A 257 1.24 25.51 30.11
N GLN A 258 2.45 25.91 29.84
CA GLN A 258 3.66 25.12 29.91
C GLN A 258 4.20 25.16 31.33
N LEU A 259 4.64 24.03 31.86
CA LEU A 259 5.31 23.99 33.14
C LEU A 259 6.82 23.81 32.97
N PRO A 260 7.66 24.67 33.59
CA PRO A 260 9.10 24.56 33.42
C PRO A 260 9.66 23.30 34.10
N ALA A 261 10.82 22.86 33.62
CA ALA A 261 11.55 21.79 34.30
C ALA A 261 11.91 22.15 35.75
N VAL A 262 11.83 21.17 36.63
CA VAL A 262 12.26 21.32 38.01
C VAL A 262 13.67 20.73 38.18
N THR A 263 14.60 21.57 38.64
CA THR A 263 15.96 21.11 38.98
C THR A 263 15.93 20.26 40.25
N ALA A 264 16.70 19.16 40.23
CA ALA A 264 16.83 18.32 41.41
C ALA A 264 17.37 19.09 42.61
N SER A 265 16.75 18.89 43.79
CA SER A 265 17.28 19.35 45.06
C SER A 265 17.56 18.11 45.91
N PRO A 266 18.85 17.81 46.25
CA PRO A 266 19.22 16.59 46.97
C PRO A 266 18.42 16.41 48.26
N GLY A 267 17.77 15.26 48.40
CA GLY A 267 16.97 14.93 49.60
C GLY A 267 15.58 15.63 49.68
N VAL A 268 15.20 16.45 48.68
CA VAL A 268 13.93 17.20 48.65
C VAL A 268 13.10 16.87 47.44
N THR A 269 13.62 17.09 46.23
CA THR A 269 12.89 16.85 44.95
C THR A 269 13.78 16.20 43.92
N PRO A 270 13.25 15.23 43.13
CA PRO A 270 13.92 14.74 41.94
C PRO A 270 13.90 15.81 40.85
N ALA A 271 14.75 15.66 39.83
CA ALA A 271 14.61 16.42 38.56
C ALA A 271 13.31 15.98 37.88
N ILE A 272 12.52 16.97 37.43
CA ILE A 272 11.27 16.72 36.68
C ILE A 272 11.43 17.43 35.33
N PRO A 273 11.22 16.74 34.21
CA PRO A 273 11.22 17.37 32.87
C PRO A 273 10.16 18.47 32.78
N ALA A 274 10.34 19.40 31.87
CA ALA A 274 9.31 20.38 31.53
C ALA A 274 8.06 19.67 30.99
N THR A 275 6.89 20.22 31.30
CA THR A 275 5.61 19.72 30.80
C THR A 275 5.16 20.63 29.66
N PRO A 276 5.04 20.14 28.43
CA PRO A 276 4.50 20.90 27.32
C PRO A 276 3.08 21.40 27.61
N SER A 277 2.74 22.56 27.10
CA SER A 277 1.39 23.12 27.23
C SER A 277 0.37 22.28 26.45
N VAL A 278 0.80 21.71 25.33
CA VAL A 278 -0.02 20.85 24.45
C VAL A 278 0.82 19.71 23.90
N ILE A 279 0.24 18.53 23.88
CA ILE A 279 0.74 17.37 23.12
C ILE A 279 -0.41 16.85 22.26
N VAL A 280 -0.16 16.66 20.96
CA VAL A 280 -1.13 16.05 20.04
C VAL A 280 -0.48 14.87 19.35
N GLY A 281 -1.08 13.70 19.51
CA GLY A 281 -0.76 12.50 18.75
C GLY A 281 -1.74 12.32 17.61
N VAL A 282 -1.24 12.12 16.39
CA VAL A 282 -2.05 11.83 15.23
C VAL A 282 -1.60 10.52 14.62
N THR A 283 -2.54 9.61 14.39
CA THR A 283 -2.25 8.27 13.85
C THR A 283 -3.28 7.90 12.80
N PHE A 284 -2.80 7.39 11.68
CA PHE A 284 -3.62 6.81 10.64
C PHE A 284 -4.29 5.51 11.12
N VAL A 285 -5.58 5.35 10.85
CA VAL A 285 -6.36 4.17 11.23
C VAL A 285 -6.67 3.31 10.03
N SER A 286 -7.18 3.93 8.95
CA SER A 286 -7.66 3.20 7.77
C SER A 286 -7.67 4.11 6.55
N ALA A 287 -7.35 3.57 5.38
CA ALA A 287 -7.69 4.22 4.12
C ALA A 287 -9.22 4.29 3.96
N GLN A 288 -9.72 5.36 3.37
CA GLN A 288 -11.08 5.36 2.84
C GLN A 288 -11.09 4.47 1.60
N PHE A 289 -11.58 3.25 1.76
CA PHE A 289 -11.95 2.49 0.58
C PHE A 289 -13.27 3.09 0.06
N PRO A 290 -13.35 3.44 -1.24
CA PRO A 290 -14.65 3.69 -1.83
C PRO A 290 -15.52 2.47 -1.51
N PRO A 291 -16.82 2.63 -1.22
CA PRO A 291 -17.69 1.51 -0.95
C PRO A 291 -17.45 0.49 -2.06
N ILE A 292 -17.09 -0.74 -1.68
CA ILE A 292 -16.90 -1.82 -2.64
C ILE A 292 -18.22 -1.93 -3.34
N THR A 293 -18.34 -1.29 -4.50
CA THR A 293 -19.42 -1.61 -5.44
C THR A 293 -19.18 -3.08 -5.70
N ARG A 294 -20.02 -3.95 -5.14
CA ARG A 294 -19.92 -5.39 -5.37
C ARG A 294 -19.86 -5.55 -6.87
N VAL A 295 -18.66 -5.77 -7.40
CA VAL A 295 -18.52 -6.29 -8.74
C VAL A 295 -19.41 -7.52 -8.72
N ALA A 296 -20.37 -7.57 -9.64
CA ALA A 296 -21.28 -8.69 -9.76
C ALA A 296 -20.50 -9.99 -9.54
N PRO A 297 -21.03 -10.93 -8.76
CA PRO A 297 -20.30 -12.17 -8.48
C PRO A 297 -19.75 -12.68 -9.81
N LEU A 298 -18.45 -12.89 -9.88
CA LEU A 298 -17.82 -13.48 -11.05
C LEU A 298 -18.68 -14.68 -11.44
N PRO A 299 -19.06 -14.84 -12.72
CA PRO A 299 -19.85 -15.98 -13.14
C PRO A 299 -19.18 -17.21 -12.54
N VAL A 300 -19.94 -17.97 -11.76
CA VAL A 300 -19.50 -19.24 -11.22
C VAL A 300 -19.34 -20.14 -12.46
N PHE A 301 -18.14 -20.18 -12.99
CA PHE A 301 -17.82 -21.21 -13.97
C PHE A 301 -17.93 -22.52 -13.21
N GLY A 302 -18.94 -23.31 -13.58
CA GLY A 302 -19.15 -24.63 -13.02
C GLY A 302 -17.84 -25.39 -13.08
N PHE A 303 -17.49 -26.04 -11.98
CA PHE A 303 -16.33 -26.94 -11.91
C PHE A 303 -16.55 -28.05 -12.94
N GLY A 304 -16.09 -27.82 -14.17
CA GLY A 304 -15.81 -28.87 -15.13
C GLY A 304 -14.59 -29.59 -14.64
N GLN A 305 -14.63 -30.89 -14.74
CA GLN A 305 -13.68 -31.89 -14.32
C GLN A 305 -12.20 -31.45 -14.39
N VAL A 306 -11.46 -31.84 -13.38
CA VAL A 306 -9.99 -31.77 -13.27
C VAL A 306 -9.37 -32.29 -14.58
N GLY A 307 -8.76 -31.43 -15.38
CA GLY A 307 -8.08 -31.94 -16.57
C GLY A 307 -7.44 -31.00 -17.55
N ASP A 308 -7.65 -29.70 -17.58
CA ASP A 308 -6.98 -28.88 -18.59
C ASP A 308 -6.51 -27.55 -18.04
N ILE A 309 -5.19 -27.43 -17.88
CA ILE A 309 -4.51 -26.16 -17.65
C ILE A 309 -4.16 -25.60 -19.03
N SER A 310 -4.87 -24.60 -19.49
CA SER A 310 -4.58 -23.89 -20.74
C SER A 310 -3.87 -22.57 -20.44
N VAL A 311 -2.71 -22.39 -21.03
CA VAL A 311 -2.03 -21.08 -21.12
C VAL A 311 -2.37 -20.49 -22.49
N VAL A 312 -3.14 -19.40 -22.50
CA VAL A 312 -3.46 -18.68 -23.73
C VAL A 312 -2.48 -17.53 -23.88
N ILE A 313 -1.64 -17.58 -24.91
CA ILE A 313 -0.68 -16.53 -25.28
C ILE A 313 -1.22 -15.86 -26.55
N ARG A 314 -1.36 -14.56 -26.54
CA ARG A 314 -1.68 -13.77 -27.73
C ARG A 314 -0.47 -13.01 -28.23
#